data_f52689aabac337adc0541fbe8a406d6d
#
_entry.id   f52689aabac337adc0541fbe8a406d6d
#
_cell.length_a   1.000
_cell.length_b   1.000
_cell.length_c   1.000
_cell.angle_alpha   90.00
_cell.angle_beta   90.00
_cell.angle_gamma   90.00
#
_symmetry.space_group_name_H-M   'P 1'
#
loop_
_entity.id
_entity.type
_entity.pdbx_description
1 polymer ?
#
loop_
_entity_poly.entity_id
_entity_poly.type
_entity_poly.pdbx_seq_one_letter_code
_entity_poly.pdbx_strand_id
1 'polypeptide(L)'
;MDQRPAGPTLRSSLSRHHISGVLKRRVFSFFLDWIIWGYVAFAVMFFLNHYWYTWIPGHWYDTLTLPSWGWPLTIVATLELAVICRNTGRSLGMRAFGLDLYPSVGERISFPRRLLRIAVWQISVPVAFIGFWLHPTRPLHDRAAGTVLLSEKEARDEESDDAPGESRARRSEKRALTTQWGIMTVFLLGLTFWLGWLIIEANLSVLTRRASKAGDLFRQIARPDFRFFFKEDPIFTLRRGSYAILDLMVLTLLMTLLSTVLGTAIAFPLSFLGARNIMSFHPIGLVIYTVVRGFFNIFRAIETLLWATIFAVWVGWGSPFAGVLALTIHTVAALGKLFSEQVEGIENGPVEAVRAGGGNFFQVIRYAVIPQVMPSYWAFTLYRWDINVRMSTVIALVGAGGIGTLLFYYKNEGQWSIVGSVVIAIVVVVWLMDYLSGWLRERIVR
;
A
#
# COMPACT_ATOMS: atom_id res chain seq x y z
N MET A 1 -25.89 -48.73 -23.58
CA MET A 1 -26.84 -48.31 -22.50
C MET A 1 -26.03 -48.13 -21.24
N ASP A 2 -25.57 -46.94 -21.02
CA ASP A 2 -24.75 -46.58 -19.81
C ASP A 2 -25.59 -45.61 -18.98
N GLN A 3 -26.36 -46.20 -18.05
CA GLN A 3 -27.14 -45.43 -17.06
C GLN A 3 -26.22 -45.02 -15.92
N ARG A 4 -25.67 -43.79 -15.97
CA ARG A 4 -25.12 -43.15 -14.77
C ARG A 4 -26.27 -42.50 -13.98
N PRO A 5 -26.29 -42.63 -12.64
CA PRO A 5 -27.39 -42.14 -11.82
C PRO A 5 -27.48 -40.61 -11.87
N ALA A 6 -28.74 -40.15 -11.80
CA ALA A 6 -29.06 -38.72 -11.68
C ALA A 6 -28.45 -38.15 -10.39
N GLY A 7 -27.69 -37.11 -10.50
CA GLY A 7 -27.08 -36.43 -9.37
C GLY A 7 -28.12 -35.87 -8.35
N PRO A 8 -27.72 -35.66 -7.11
CA PRO A 8 -28.62 -35.35 -6.01
C PRO A 8 -29.37 -34.03 -6.23
N THR A 9 -30.66 -34.10 -5.95
CA THR A 9 -31.56 -32.94 -5.89
C THR A 9 -31.20 -32.11 -4.66
N LEU A 10 -30.68 -30.89 -4.86
CA LEU A 10 -30.34 -29.92 -3.79
C LEU A 10 -31.56 -29.72 -2.85
N ARG A 11 -31.51 -30.32 -1.68
CA ARG A 11 -32.44 -30.09 -0.58
C ARG A 11 -32.15 -28.76 0.13
N SER A 12 -33.20 -28.12 0.59
CA SER A 12 -33.33 -26.75 1.10
C SER A 12 -32.72 -26.47 2.49
N SER A 13 -31.59 -27.06 2.88
CA SER A 13 -31.04 -26.96 4.23
C SER A 13 -29.68 -26.25 4.32
N LEU A 14 -29.41 -25.28 3.46
CA LEU A 14 -28.22 -24.43 3.62
C LEU A 14 -28.38 -23.46 4.80
N SER A 15 -27.66 -23.68 5.90
CA SER A 15 -27.68 -22.82 7.08
C SER A 15 -27.18 -21.40 6.74
N ARG A 16 -27.74 -20.37 7.39
CA ARG A 16 -27.39 -18.94 7.14
C ARG A 16 -25.90 -18.62 7.29
N HIS A 17 -25.15 -19.39 8.05
CA HIS A 17 -23.69 -19.20 8.22
C HIS A 17 -22.87 -19.59 6.99
N HIS A 18 -23.26 -20.62 6.24
CA HIS A 18 -22.60 -21.00 4.98
C HIS A 18 -22.79 -19.96 3.87
N ILE A 19 -23.97 -19.32 3.81
CA ILE A 19 -24.30 -18.31 2.80
C ILE A 19 -23.36 -17.10 2.84
N SER A 20 -22.91 -16.66 4.03
CA SER A 20 -22.03 -15.49 4.15
C SER A 20 -20.61 -15.74 3.61
N GLY A 21 -20.09 -16.94 3.75
CA GLY A 21 -18.75 -17.32 3.24
C GLY A 21 -18.70 -17.38 1.71
N VAL A 22 -19.71 -17.99 1.10
CA VAL A 22 -19.82 -18.08 -0.36
C VAL A 22 -20.06 -16.70 -0.98
N LEU A 23 -20.88 -15.85 -0.36
CA LEU A 23 -21.13 -14.49 -0.82
C LEU A 23 -19.86 -13.65 -0.86
N LYS A 24 -19.05 -13.67 0.21
CA LYS A 24 -17.75 -12.96 0.25
C LYS A 24 -16.83 -13.44 -0.88
N ARG A 25 -16.67 -14.75 -1.07
CA ARG A 25 -15.84 -15.32 -2.14
C ARG A 25 -16.33 -14.92 -3.53
N ARG A 26 -17.66 -14.87 -3.76
CA ARG A 26 -18.27 -14.40 -5.01
C ARG A 26 -17.93 -12.93 -5.29
N VAL A 27 -18.07 -12.07 -4.29
CA VAL A 27 -17.78 -10.64 -4.42
C VAL A 27 -16.28 -10.43 -4.73
N PHE A 28 -15.39 -11.10 -4.01
CA PHE A 28 -13.95 -11.01 -4.27
C PHE A 28 -13.56 -11.61 -5.64
N SER A 29 -14.16 -12.74 -6.04
CA SER A 29 -14.00 -13.32 -7.37
C SER A 29 -14.37 -12.33 -8.48
N PHE A 30 -15.53 -11.65 -8.31
CA PHE A 30 -15.99 -10.63 -9.23
C PHE A 30 -15.02 -9.45 -9.34
N PHE A 31 -14.56 -8.89 -8.19
CA PHE A 31 -13.60 -7.79 -8.19
C PHE A 31 -12.27 -8.20 -8.82
N LEU A 32 -11.79 -9.40 -8.58
CA LEU A 32 -10.57 -9.91 -9.18
C LEU A 32 -10.69 -10.03 -10.70
N ASP A 33 -11.78 -10.61 -11.20
CA ASP A 33 -12.07 -10.69 -12.63
C ASP A 33 -12.16 -9.29 -13.25
N TRP A 34 -12.84 -8.35 -12.59
CA TRP A 34 -12.98 -6.98 -13.06
C TRP A 34 -11.65 -6.23 -13.11
N ILE A 35 -10.79 -6.38 -12.09
CA ILE A 35 -9.45 -5.77 -12.06
C ILE A 35 -8.57 -6.35 -13.19
N ILE A 36 -8.53 -7.67 -13.33
CA ILE A 36 -7.71 -8.34 -14.34
C ILE A 36 -8.12 -7.88 -15.74
N TRP A 37 -9.41 -7.91 -16.02
CA TRP A 37 -9.92 -7.59 -17.36
C TRP A 37 -9.98 -6.10 -17.65
N GLY A 38 -10.21 -5.28 -16.63
CA GLY A 38 -10.05 -3.84 -16.71
C GLY A 38 -8.62 -3.46 -17.08
N TYR A 39 -7.66 -4.14 -16.48
CA TYR A 39 -6.24 -3.93 -16.79
C TYR A 39 -5.86 -4.38 -18.20
N VAL A 40 -6.31 -5.56 -18.63
CA VAL A 40 -6.06 -6.06 -20.00
C VAL A 40 -6.71 -5.15 -21.05
N ALA A 41 -7.95 -4.71 -20.81
CA ALA A 41 -8.63 -3.78 -21.70
C ALA A 41 -7.91 -2.44 -21.78
N PHE A 42 -7.46 -1.89 -20.64
CA PHE A 42 -6.63 -0.69 -20.60
C PHE A 42 -5.34 -0.87 -21.40
N ALA A 43 -4.66 -1.99 -21.22
CA ALA A 43 -3.44 -2.33 -21.94
C ALA A 43 -3.64 -2.37 -23.46
N VAL A 44 -4.69 -3.04 -23.91
CA VAL A 44 -5.05 -3.14 -25.33
C VAL A 44 -5.41 -1.76 -25.89
N MET A 45 -6.20 -0.97 -25.17
CA MET A 45 -6.58 0.39 -25.61
C MET A 45 -5.38 1.33 -25.66
N PHE A 46 -4.50 1.27 -24.65
CA PHE A 46 -3.26 2.04 -24.64
C PHE A 46 -2.37 1.67 -25.83
N PHE A 47 -2.21 0.37 -26.10
CA PHE A 47 -1.46 -0.12 -27.24
C PHE A 47 -2.04 0.34 -28.58
N LEU A 48 -3.34 0.18 -28.78
CA LEU A 48 -4.03 0.63 -29.99
C LEU A 48 -3.91 2.14 -30.16
N ASN A 49 -4.10 2.90 -29.10
CA ASN A 49 -3.97 4.35 -29.14
C ASN A 49 -2.54 4.79 -29.46
N HIS A 50 -1.54 4.17 -28.82
CA HIS A 50 -0.14 4.51 -29.04
C HIS A 50 0.35 4.17 -30.47
N TYR A 51 0.00 3.00 -30.99
CA TYR A 51 0.39 2.60 -32.35
C TYR A 51 -0.49 3.22 -33.44
N TRP A 52 -1.78 3.40 -33.22
CA TRP A 52 -2.68 4.05 -34.17
C TRP A 52 -2.33 5.51 -34.36
N TYR A 53 -1.84 6.15 -33.33
CA TYR A 53 -1.42 7.56 -33.31
C TYR A 53 -0.20 7.84 -34.19
N THR A 54 0.72 6.90 -34.28
CA THR A 54 1.89 7.04 -35.16
C THR A 54 1.54 6.90 -36.63
N TRP A 55 0.34 6.39 -36.97
CA TRP A 55 -0.08 6.09 -38.31
C TRP A 55 -1.17 7.03 -38.85
N ILE A 56 -1.93 7.71 -38.01
CA ILE A 56 -3.02 8.62 -38.42
C ILE A 56 -2.83 9.98 -37.73
N PRO A 57 -2.38 11.03 -38.46
CA PRO A 57 -2.31 12.37 -37.91
C PRO A 57 -3.71 12.98 -37.79
N GLY A 58 -4.19 13.17 -36.59
CA GLY A 58 -5.45 13.86 -36.30
C GLY A 58 -5.95 13.63 -34.88
N HIS A 59 -6.48 14.68 -34.28
CA HIS A 59 -6.90 14.85 -32.87
C HIS A 59 -7.93 13.84 -32.32
N TRP A 60 -7.54 12.60 -32.17
CA TRP A 60 -8.43 11.51 -31.75
C TRP A 60 -8.71 11.45 -30.26
N TYR A 61 -7.83 11.96 -29.40
CA TYR A 61 -7.99 11.82 -27.95
C TYR A 61 -8.95 12.83 -27.33
N ASP A 62 -9.31 13.89 -28.01
CA ASP A 62 -10.31 14.83 -27.52
C ASP A 62 -11.73 14.22 -27.50
N THR A 63 -11.92 13.07 -28.19
CA THR A 63 -13.22 12.39 -28.29
C THR A 63 -13.33 11.11 -27.44
N LEU A 64 -12.24 10.61 -26.85
CA LEU A 64 -12.25 9.45 -25.95
C LEU A 64 -12.70 9.86 -24.54
N THR A 65 -13.97 10.24 -24.43
CA THR A 65 -14.61 10.44 -23.13
C THR A 65 -14.76 9.12 -22.35
N LEU A 66 -14.69 9.16 -21.01
CA LEU A 66 -14.85 8.00 -20.13
C LEU A 66 -15.97 7.01 -20.51
N PRO A 67 -17.13 7.42 -21.06
CA PRO A 67 -18.17 6.48 -21.53
C PRO A 67 -17.74 5.56 -22.67
N SER A 68 -16.81 6.00 -23.53
CA SER A 68 -16.34 5.16 -24.65
C SER A 68 -15.40 4.01 -24.22
N TRP A 69 -14.85 4.06 -23.02
CA TRP A 69 -14.01 3.00 -22.46
C TRP A 69 -14.80 1.78 -21.98
N GLY A 70 -16.07 1.95 -21.68
CA GLY A 70 -16.93 0.85 -21.26
C GLY A 70 -17.15 -0.23 -22.32
N TRP A 71 -17.18 0.15 -23.60
CA TRP A 71 -17.42 -0.79 -24.70
C TRP A 71 -16.28 -1.79 -24.93
N PRO A 72 -15.00 -1.38 -25.01
CA PRO A 72 -13.91 -2.35 -25.10
C PRO A 72 -13.79 -3.25 -23.88
N LEU A 73 -14.04 -2.73 -22.68
CA LEU A 73 -14.09 -3.51 -21.46
C LEU A 73 -15.15 -4.62 -21.50
N THR A 74 -16.35 -4.29 -21.98
CA THR A 74 -17.43 -5.27 -22.13
C THR A 74 -17.14 -6.30 -23.22
N ILE A 75 -16.57 -5.90 -24.36
CA ILE A 75 -16.19 -6.81 -25.45
C ILE A 75 -15.10 -7.79 -24.97
N VAL A 76 -14.03 -7.30 -24.33
CA VAL A 76 -12.94 -8.14 -23.84
C VAL A 76 -13.41 -9.07 -22.74
N ALA A 77 -14.23 -8.59 -21.80
CA ALA A 77 -14.84 -9.41 -20.76
C ALA A 77 -15.77 -10.50 -21.35
N THR A 78 -16.50 -10.18 -22.44
CA THR A 78 -17.38 -11.13 -23.12
C THR A 78 -16.57 -12.19 -23.85
N LEU A 79 -15.51 -11.82 -24.54
CA LEU A 79 -14.61 -12.75 -25.24
C LEU A 79 -13.92 -13.69 -24.24
N GLU A 80 -13.45 -13.17 -23.11
CA GLU A 80 -12.87 -13.99 -22.07
C GLU A 80 -13.85 -15.02 -21.52
N LEU A 81 -15.01 -14.55 -21.10
CA LEU A 81 -16.04 -15.42 -20.58
C LEU A 81 -16.47 -16.46 -21.62
N ALA A 82 -16.50 -16.11 -22.91
CA ALA A 82 -16.78 -17.05 -23.99
C ALA A 82 -15.66 -18.11 -24.13
N VAL A 83 -14.40 -17.71 -24.08
CA VAL A 83 -13.24 -18.62 -24.20
C VAL A 83 -13.10 -19.52 -22.98
N ILE A 84 -13.21 -18.96 -21.78
CA ILE A 84 -13.07 -19.73 -20.51
C ILE A 84 -14.28 -20.61 -20.27
N CYS A 85 -15.50 -20.12 -20.56
CA CYS A 85 -16.70 -20.92 -20.42
C CYS A 85 -16.79 -22.07 -21.42
N ARG A 86 -16.12 -22.00 -22.58
CA ARG A 86 -16.05 -23.11 -23.54
C ARG A 86 -15.33 -24.33 -22.95
N ASN A 87 -14.25 -24.14 -22.22
CA ASN A 87 -13.40 -25.24 -21.75
C ASN A 87 -13.67 -25.71 -20.32
N THR A 88 -14.00 -24.82 -19.39
CA THR A 88 -14.04 -25.18 -17.96
C THR A 88 -15.24 -24.60 -17.18
N GLY A 89 -15.99 -23.66 -17.75
CA GLY A 89 -17.13 -23.01 -17.07
C GLY A 89 -16.78 -22.09 -15.92
N ARG A 90 -15.49 -21.88 -15.61
CA ARG A 90 -15.03 -21.09 -14.47
C ARG A 90 -14.30 -19.85 -14.94
N SER A 91 -14.63 -18.68 -14.38
CA SER A 91 -13.79 -17.47 -14.55
C SER A 91 -12.50 -17.58 -13.76
N LEU A 92 -11.56 -16.68 -14.01
CA LEU A 92 -10.28 -16.64 -13.30
C LEU A 92 -10.46 -16.34 -11.81
N GLY A 93 -11.32 -15.37 -11.48
CA GLY A 93 -11.68 -15.09 -10.11
C GLY A 93 -12.39 -16.24 -9.43
N MET A 94 -13.29 -16.95 -10.12
CA MET A 94 -13.95 -18.14 -9.57
C MET A 94 -12.94 -19.22 -9.21
N ARG A 95 -11.94 -19.44 -10.04
CA ARG A 95 -10.85 -20.40 -9.76
C ARG A 95 -10.01 -19.98 -8.56
N ALA A 96 -9.67 -18.67 -8.44
CA ALA A 96 -8.87 -18.15 -7.33
C ALA A 96 -9.54 -18.38 -5.98
N PHE A 97 -10.87 -18.30 -5.93
CA PHE A 97 -11.64 -18.47 -4.70
C PHE A 97 -12.25 -19.86 -4.54
N GLY A 98 -11.87 -20.84 -5.39
CA GLY A 98 -12.33 -22.21 -5.31
C GLY A 98 -13.85 -22.35 -5.52
N LEU A 99 -14.41 -21.58 -6.46
CA LEU A 99 -15.83 -21.61 -6.81
C LEU A 99 -16.06 -22.41 -8.09
N ASP A 100 -17.06 -23.24 -8.10
CA ASP A 100 -17.48 -24.06 -9.22
C ASP A 100 -18.93 -23.81 -9.63
N LEU A 101 -19.19 -23.99 -10.94
CA LEU A 101 -20.52 -23.81 -11.52
C LEU A 101 -21.17 -25.15 -11.71
N TYR A 102 -22.26 -25.40 -10.99
CA TYR A 102 -23.07 -26.63 -11.06
C TYR A 102 -24.43 -26.36 -11.70
N PRO A 103 -25.00 -27.34 -12.43
CA PRO A 103 -26.38 -27.24 -12.90
C PRO A 103 -27.37 -27.35 -11.72
N SER A 104 -28.48 -26.60 -11.77
CA SER A 104 -29.50 -26.67 -10.73
C SER A 104 -30.35 -27.91 -10.78
N VAL A 105 -30.38 -28.61 -11.92
CA VAL A 105 -31.09 -29.87 -12.17
C VAL A 105 -30.23 -30.73 -13.08
N GLY A 106 -29.89 -31.91 -12.65
CA GLY A 106 -29.26 -33.11 -13.24
C GLY A 106 -28.59 -33.14 -14.61
N GLU A 107 -28.57 -32.08 -15.40
CA GLU A 107 -27.98 -32.06 -16.73
C GLU A 107 -26.71 -31.20 -16.82
N ARG A 108 -25.76 -31.61 -17.66
CA ARG A 108 -24.55 -30.81 -17.99
C ARG A 108 -24.97 -29.45 -18.56
N ILE A 109 -24.34 -28.39 -18.06
CA ILE A 109 -24.59 -27.02 -18.52
C ILE A 109 -24.15 -26.89 -19.98
N SER A 110 -25.13 -26.71 -20.90
CA SER A 110 -24.86 -26.54 -22.33
C SER A 110 -24.19 -25.17 -22.61
N PHE A 111 -23.42 -25.08 -23.71
CA PHE A 111 -22.76 -23.86 -24.12
C PHE A 111 -23.72 -22.64 -24.28
N PRO A 112 -24.93 -22.77 -24.86
CA PRO A 112 -25.87 -21.67 -24.93
C PRO A 112 -26.32 -21.14 -23.56
N ARG A 113 -26.53 -22.02 -22.56
CA ARG A 113 -26.89 -21.63 -21.20
C ARG A 113 -25.72 -20.83 -20.50
N ARG A 114 -24.50 -21.19 -20.82
CA ARG A 114 -23.31 -20.43 -20.31
C ARG A 114 -23.26 -19.05 -20.94
N LEU A 115 -23.46 -18.93 -22.24
CA LEU A 115 -23.57 -17.66 -22.96
C LEU A 115 -24.71 -16.78 -22.42
N LEU A 116 -25.88 -17.36 -22.20
CA LEU A 116 -27.03 -16.65 -21.62
C LEU A 116 -26.69 -16.10 -20.23
N ARG A 117 -26.03 -16.90 -19.40
CA ARG A 117 -25.57 -16.47 -18.08
C ARG A 117 -24.69 -15.24 -18.16
N ILE A 118 -23.74 -15.22 -19.08
CA ILE A 118 -22.79 -14.13 -19.32
C ILE A 118 -23.51 -12.88 -19.82
N ALA A 119 -24.39 -13.03 -20.80
CA ALA A 119 -25.15 -11.92 -21.36
C ALA A 119 -26.06 -11.27 -20.30
N VAL A 120 -26.79 -12.07 -19.53
CA VAL A 120 -27.62 -11.57 -18.43
C VAL A 120 -26.77 -10.91 -17.34
N TRP A 121 -25.58 -11.46 -17.06
CA TRP A 121 -24.66 -10.86 -16.11
C TRP A 121 -24.20 -9.47 -16.56
N GLN A 122 -23.79 -9.30 -17.81
CA GLN A 122 -23.35 -8.01 -18.35
C GLN A 122 -24.46 -6.95 -18.38
N ILE A 123 -25.68 -7.33 -18.75
CA ILE A 123 -26.82 -6.42 -18.75
C ILE A 123 -27.22 -6.05 -17.31
N SER A 124 -27.04 -6.96 -16.36
CA SER A 124 -27.41 -6.77 -14.96
C SER A 124 -26.30 -6.16 -14.09
N VAL A 125 -25.08 -5.91 -14.62
CA VAL A 125 -23.96 -5.36 -13.85
C VAL A 125 -24.32 -4.09 -13.07
N PRO A 126 -25.02 -3.09 -13.61
CA PRO A 126 -25.41 -1.89 -12.85
C PRO A 126 -26.41 -2.22 -11.72
N VAL A 127 -27.19 -3.30 -11.86
CA VAL A 127 -28.24 -3.74 -10.94
C VAL A 127 -27.78 -4.97 -10.12
N ALA A 128 -26.64 -5.56 -10.49
CA ALA A 128 -26.13 -6.80 -9.90
C ALA A 128 -25.87 -6.67 -8.39
N PHE A 129 -25.42 -5.52 -7.92
CA PHE A 129 -25.25 -5.25 -6.49
C PHE A 129 -26.59 -5.40 -5.73
N ILE A 130 -27.68 -4.91 -6.30
CA ILE A 130 -29.02 -5.03 -5.72
C ILE A 130 -29.50 -6.49 -5.81
N GLY A 131 -29.24 -7.16 -6.93
CA GLY A 131 -29.59 -8.57 -7.14
C GLY A 131 -28.84 -9.54 -6.23
N PHE A 132 -27.57 -9.26 -5.93
CA PHE A 132 -26.78 -10.00 -4.95
C PHE A 132 -27.29 -9.79 -3.52
N TRP A 133 -27.78 -8.61 -3.21
CA TRP A 133 -28.30 -8.27 -1.88
C TRP A 133 -29.66 -8.92 -1.62
N LEU A 134 -30.52 -8.96 -2.65
CA LEU A 134 -31.87 -9.57 -2.57
C LEU A 134 -31.83 -11.11 -2.60
N HIS A 135 -30.92 -11.70 -3.37
CA HIS A 135 -30.84 -13.16 -3.52
C HIS A 135 -29.37 -13.63 -3.56
N PRO A 136 -28.69 -13.72 -2.41
CA PRO A 136 -27.26 -14.04 -2.33
C PRO A 136 -26.90 -15.44 -2.87
N THR A 137 -27.82 -16.39 -2.83
CA THR A 137 -27.60 -17.78 -3.28
C THR A 137 -27.81 -17.97 -4.78
N ARG A 138 -28.70 -17.22 -5.41
CA ARG A 138 -29.07 -17.34 -6.83
C ARG A 138 -29.35 -15.96 -7.44
N PRO A 139 -28.31 -15.18 -7.82
CA PRO A 139 -28.52 -13.94 -8.54
C PRO A 139 -29.17 -14.16 -9.90
N LEU A 140 -29.67 -13.08 -10.52
CA LEU A 140 -30.49 -13.13 -11.76
C LEU A 140 -29.85 -13.93 -12.89
N HIS A 141 -28.53 -13.79 -13.10
CA HIS A 141 -27.80 -14.52 -14.15
C HIS A 141 -27.71 -16.04 -13.88
N ASP A 142 -27.61 -16.46 -12.63
CA ASP A 142 -27.58 -17.86 -12.25
C ASP A 142 -28.99 -18.48 -12.38
N ARG A 143 -30.06 -17.71 -12.09
CA ARG A 143 -31.45 -18.14 -12.31
C ARG A 143 -31.76 -18.29 -13.80
N ALA A 144 -31.38 -17.32 -14.63
CA ALA A 144 -31.61 -17.36 -16.07
C ALA A 144 -30.93 -18.54 -16.74
N ALA A 145 -29.75 -18.94 -16.27
CA ALA A 145 -28.99 -20.05 -16.83
C ALA A 145 -29.28 -21.41 -16.17
N GLY A 146 -30.07 -21.46 -15.11
CA GLY A 146 -30.32 -22.68 -14.33
C GLY A 146 -29.02 -23.21 -13.66
N THR A 147 -28.17 -22.32 -13.11
CA THR A 147 -26.90 -22.67 -12.51
C THR A 147 -26.84 -22.29 -11.04
N VAL A 148 -25.93 -22.91 -10.29
CA VAL A 148 -25.63 -22.62 -8.90
C VAL A 148 -24.12 -22.60 -8.75
N LEU A 149 -23.58 -21.62 -8.00
CA LEU A 149 -22.18 -21.55 -7.62
C LEU A 149 -21.98 -22.19 -6.24
N LEU A 150 -21.13 -23.22 -6.17
CA LEU A 150 -20.73 -23.89 -4.93
C LEU A 150 -19.21 -23.78 -4.73
N SER A 151 -18.76 -23.88 -3.49
CA SER A 151 -17.35 -24.02 -3.21
C SER A 151 -16.91 -25.46 -3.51
N GLU A 152 -15.66 -25.63 -3.98
CA GLU A 152 -15.09 -26.94 -4.29
C GLU A 152 -15.09 -27.90 -3.07
N LYS A 153 -15.15 -27.32 -1.86
CA LYS A 153 -15.22 -28.05 -0.60
C LYS A 153 -16.63 -28.57 -0.31
N GLU A 154 -17.63 -27.75 -0.56
CA GLU A 154 -19.05 -28.12 -0.40
C GLU A 154 -19.49 -29.16 -1.42
N ALA A 155 -18.99 -29.05 -2.66
CA ALA A 155 -19.24 -30.05 -3.68
C ALA A 155 -18.62 -31.42 -3.39
N ARG A 156 -17.46 -31.46 -2.70
CA ARG A 156 -16.82 -32.72 -2.27
C ARG A 156 -17.49 -33.33 -1.04
N ASP A 157 -18.01 -32.50 -0.14
CA ASP A 157 -18.68 -32.96 1.06
C ASP A 157 -20.04 -33.58 0.69
N GLU A 158 -20.73 -33.09 -0.36
CA GLU A 158 -21.94 -33.74 -0.93
C GLU A 158 -21.62 -35.04 -1.69
N GLU A 159 -20.46 -35.12 -2.37
CA GLU A 159 -20.01 -36.33 -3.08
C GLU A 159 -19.47 -37.40 -2.13
N SER A 160 -18.99 -37.02 -0.93
CA SER A 160 -18.43 -37.94 0.06
C SER A 160 -19.46 -38.57 0.98
N ASP A 161 -20.68 -38.04 1.06
CA ASP A 161 -21.79 -38.68 1.79
C ASP A 161 -22.36 -39.92 1.03
N ASP A 162 -22.04 -40.07 -0.28
CA ASP A 162 -22.52 -41.17 -1.09
C ASP A 162 -21.47 -42.28 -1.37
N ALA A 163 -20.24 -42.20 -0.87
CA ALA A 163 -19.21 -43.25 -1.11
C ALA A 163 -18.32 -43.51 0.13
N PRO A 164 -18.40 -44.68 0.77
CA PRO A 164 -17.42 -45.08 1.78
C PRO A 164 -16.14 -45.60 1.11
N GLY A 165 -15.08 -44.84 1.27
CA GLY A 165 -13.69 -45.33 1.17
C GLY A 165 -13.18 -45.54 -0.23
N GLU A 166 -12.45 -44.52 -0.73
CA GLU A 166 -11.18 -44.82 -1.43
C GLU A 166 -10.30 -43.55 -1.61
N SER A 167 -9.09 -43.73 -1.15
CA SER A 167 -7.84 -43.08 -1.61
C SER A 167 -7.73 -41.56 -1.56
N ARG A 168 -6.99 -41.12 -0.54
CA ARG A 168 -6.09 -39.97 -0.61
C ARG A 168 -5.14 -40.11 -1.80
N ALA A 169 -5.65 -39.84 -2.98
CA ALA A 169 -4.83 -39.76 -4.19
C ALA A 169 -3.93 -38.52 -4.08
N ARG A 170 -2.63 -38.79 -3.98
CA ARG A 170 -1.48 -37.95 -4.29
C ARG A 170 -1.87 -36.55 -4.76
N ARG A 171 -1.79 -35.56 -3.89
CA ARG A 171 -1.54 -34.16 -4.32
C ARG A 171 -0.19 -34.16 -5.04
N SER A 172 -0.23 -34.28 -6.34
CA SER A 172 0.88 -33.88 -7.20
C SER A 172 1.11 -32.40 -6.87
N GLU A 173 2.24 -32.09 -6.28
CA GLU A 173 2.77 -30.72 -6.20
C GLU A 173 3.01 -30.24 -7.63
N LYS A 174 1.97 -29.71 -8.26
CA LYS A 174 2.09 -29.02 -9.54
C LYS A 174 2.94 -27.80 -9.26
N ARG A 175 4.14 -27.77 -9.83
CA ARG A 175 5.03 -26.61 -9.76
C ARG A 175 4.22 -25.36 -10.06
N ALA A 176 4.23 -24.37 -9.15
CA ALA A 176 3.38 -23.17 -9.20
C ALA A 176 3.46 -22.45 -10.56
N LEU A 177 4.63 -22.47 -11.22
CA LEU A 177 4.86 -21.85 -12.53
C LEU A 177 4.28 -22.63 -13.72
N THR A 178 3.99 -23.92 -13.59
CA THR A 178 3.41 -24.75 -14.69
C THR A 178 1.89 -24.86 -14.59
N THR A 179 1.32 -24.33 -13.53
CA THR A 179 -0.13 -24.22 -13.38
C THR A 179 -0.63 -23.07 -14.27
N GLN A 180 -1.85 -23.19 -14.84
CA GLN A 180 -2.47 -22.10 -15.63
C GLN A 180 -2.44 -20.75 -14.91
N TRP A 181 -2.52 -20.74 -13.58
CA TRP A 181 -2.36 -19.57 -12.73
C TRP A 181 -0.94 -18.98 -12.76
N GLY A 182 0.07 -19.84 -12.69
CA GLY A 182 1.46 -19.38 -12.77
C GLY A 182 1.77 -18.76 -14.12
N ILE A 183 1.35 -19.40 -15.20
CA ILE A 183 1.52 -18.89 -16.58
C ILE A 183 0.80 -17.54 -16.73
N MET A 184 -0.42 -17.41 -16.23
CA MET A 184 -1.17 -16.18 -16.30
C MET A 184 -0.57 -15.07 -15.45
N THR A 185 -0.08 -15.39 -14.25
CA THR A 185 0.61 -14.41 -13.40
C THR A 185 1.86 -13.90 -14.10
N VAL A 186 2.67 -14.79 -14.70
CA VAL A 186 3.85 -14.39 -15.47
C VAL A 186 3.47 -13.55 -16.69
N PHE A 187 2.39 -13.90 -17.39
CA PHE A 187 1.89 -13.12 -18.53
C PHE A 187 1.46 -11.71 -18.10
N LEU A 188 0.66 -11.60 -17.01
CA LEU A 188 0.21 -10.30 -16.48
C LEU A 188 1.39 -9.45 -16.00
N LEU A 189 2.36 -10.06 -15.30
CA LEU A 189 3.58 -9.35 -14.89
C LEU A 189 4.40 -8.88 -16.10
N GLY A 190 4.55 -9.73 -17.11
CA GLY A 190 5.23 -9.39 -18.35
C GLY A 190 4.54 -8.26 -19.11
N LEU A 191 3.22 -8.33 -19.19
CA LEU A 191 2.38 -7.27 -19.80
C LEU A 191 2.49 -5.96 -19.02
N THR A 192 2.43 -6.02 -17.67
CA THR A 192 2.61 -4.84 -16.80
C THR A 192 3.97 -4.20 -17.01
N PHE A 193 5.03 -5.02 -17.04
CA PHE A 193 6.39 -4.53 -17.25
C PHE A 193 6.53 -3.89 -18.63
N TRP A 194 6.01 -4.54 -19.66
CA TRP A 194 6.07 -4.06 -21.04
C TRP A 194 5.31 -2.75 -21.23
N LEU A 195 4.09 -2.65 -20.66
CA LEU A 195 3.31 -1.41 -20.68
C LEU A 195 4.00 -0.30 -19.88
N GLY A 196 4.51 -0.62 -18.68
CA GLY A 196 5.28 0.32 -17.88
C GLY A 196 6.49 0.86 -18.65
N TRP A 197 7.18 -0.01 -19.38
CA TRP A 197 8.31 0.36 -20.24
C TRP A 197 7.89 1.34 -21.34
N LEU A 198 6.75 1.11 -21.99
CA LEU A 198 6.21 1.99 -23.04
C LEU A 198 5.72 3.32 -22.47
N ILE A 199 4.97 3.30 -21.35
CA ILE A 199 4.42 4.51 -20.72
C ILE A 199 5.53 5.44 -20.21
N ILE A 200 6.60 4.86 -19.64
CA ILE A 200 7.76 5.61 -19.12
C ILE A 200 8.65 6.11 -20.27
N GLU A 201 8.39 5.69 -21.51
CA GLU A 201 9.25 5.98 -22.69
C GLU A 201 10.72 5.60 -22.41
N ALA A 202 10.94 4.45 -21.76
CA ALA A 202 12.24 4.01 -21.31
C ALA A 202 13.19 3.77 -22.50
N ASN A 203 14.09 4.72 -22.71
CA ASN A 203 15.04 4.69 -23.81
C ASN A 203 16.46 4.55 -23.30
N LEU A 204 16.99 3.32 -23.31
CA LEU A 204 18.34 3.01 -22.84
C LEU A 204 19.43 3.70 -23.67
N SER A 205 19.13 4.09 -24.91
CA SER A 205 20.11 4.82 -25.73
C SER A 205 20.43 6.21 -25.17
N VAL A 206 19.53 6.79 -24.36
CA VAL A 206 19.79 8.07 -23.68
C VAL A 206 20.91 7.92 -22.65
N LEU A 207 20.96 6.77 -21.94
CA LEU A 207 22.01 6.50 -20.96
C LEU A 207 23.40 6.44 -21.62
N THR A 208 23.49 5.75 -22.75
CA THR A 208 24.76 5.65 -23.50
C THR A 208 25.17 6.97 -24.14
N ARG A 209 24.24 7.68 -24.76
CA ARG A 209 24.54 8.99 -25.38
C ARG A 209 24.95 10.05 -24.37
N ARG A 210 24.44 9.99 -23.14
CA ARG A 210 24.76 10.95 -22.08
C ARG A 210 25.76 10.45 -21.06
N ALA A 211 26.38 9.27 -21.29
CA ALA A 211 27.34 8.66 -20.39
C ALA A 211 28.56 9.55 -20.11
N SER A 212 29.07 10.27 -21.13
CA SER A 212 30.16 11.21 -20.95
C SER A 212 29.79 12.35 -19.98
N LYS A 213 28.61 12.96 -20.17
CA LYS A 213 28.13 14.03 -19.28
C LYS A 213 27.96 13.55 -17.83
N ALA A 214 27.43 12.33 -17.65
CA ALA A 214 27.34 11.69 -16.35
C ALA A 214 28.73 11.44 -15.75
N GLY A 215 29.69 10.95 -16.55
CA GLY A 215 31.07 10.76 -16.11
C GLY A 215 31.74 12.06 -15.66
N ASP A 216 31.53 13.17 -16.36
CA ASP A 216 32.06 14.48 -15.96
C ASP A 216 31.43 15.00 -14.68
N LEU A 217 30.11 14.80 -14.50
CA LEU A 217 29.39 15.15 -13.27
C LEU A 217 29.94 14.35 -12.08
N PHE A 218 30.01 13.01 -12.19
CA PHE A 218 30.58 12.18 -11.14
C PHE A 218 32.04 12.51 -10.81
N ARG A 219 32.84 12.86 -11.83
CA ARG A 219 34.24 13.30 -11.63
C ARG A 219 34.31 14.61 -10.84
N GLN A 220 33.42 15.57 -11.09
CA GLN A 220 33.34 16.81 -10.33
C GLN A 220 32.90 16.57 -8.89
N ILE A 221 31.87 15.75 -8.65
CA ILE A 221 31.42 15.37 -7.31
C ILE A 221 32.53 14.64 -6.53
N ALA A 222 33.31 13.77 -7.21
CA ALA A 222 34.42 13.04 -6.62
C ALA A 222 35.66 13.90 -6.33
N ARG A 223 35.67 15.18 -6.77
CA ARG A 223 36.68 16.16 -6.43
C ARG A 223 36.08 17.29 -5.57
N PRO A 224 35.74 16.99 -4.30
CA PRO A 224 35.03 17.92 -3.44
C PRO A 224 35.85 19.16 -3.17
N ASP A 225 35.20 20.30 -3.11
CA ASP A 225 35.78 21.57 -2.75
C ASP A 225 35.38 21.93 -1.31
N PHE A 226 36.32 21.87 -0.40
CA PHE A 226 36.11 22.11 1.03
C PHE A 226 36.30 23.57 1.46
N ARG A 227 36.37 24.52 0.53
CA ARG A 227 36.60 25.96 0.84
C ARG A 227 35.58 26.51 1.83
N PHE A 228 34.30 26.13 1.65
CA PHE A 228 33.21 26.59 2.49
C PHE A 228 32.82 25.60 3.61
N PHE A 229 33.68 24.64 3.90
CA PHE A 229 33.38 23.66 4.94
C PHE A 229 33.35 24.27 6.35
N PHE A 230 34.35 25.10 6.65
CA PHE A 230 34.51 25.81 7.92
C PHE A 230 34.39 27.34 7.77
N LYS A 231 34.44 27.87 6.56
CA LYS A 231 34.30 29.29 6.29
C LYS A 231 32.93 29.60 5.74
N GLU A 232 32.36 30.72 6.15
CA GLU A 232 31.10 31.21 5.62
C GLU A 232 31.20 31.45 4.11
N ASP A 233 30.17 31.08 3.41
CA ASP A 233 30.02 31.33 1.99
C ASP A 233 29.44 32.73 1.78
N PRO A 234 30.17 33.66 1.18
CA PRO A 234 29.71 35.04 1.00
C PRO A 234 28.57 35.16 -0.02
N ILE A 235 28.37 34.14 -0.86
CA ILE A 235 27.37 34.15 -1.93
C ILE A 235 26.06 33.54 -1.42
N PHE A 236 26.15 32.48 -0.61
CA PHE A 236 25.00 31.83 -0.05
C PHE A 236 24.56 32.51 1.25
N THR A 237 23.52 33.34 1.14
CA THR A 237 22.92 34.00 2.31
C THR A 237 21.51 33.44 2.55
N LEU A 238 21.27 32.99 3.77
CA LEU A 238 19.93 32.73 4.30
C LEU A 238 19.47 33.94 5.12
N ARG A 239 18.21 33.95 5.53
CA ARG A 239 17.54 35.03 6.27
C ARG A 239 18.34 35.70 7.42
N ARG A 240 19.40 35.06 7.93
CA ARG A 240 20.18 35.51 9.09
C ARG A 240 21.68 35.67 8.81
N GLY A 241 22.12 35.60 7.57
CA GLY A 241 23.52 35.78 7.19
C GLY A 241 24.13 34.64 6.37
N SER A 242 25.44 34.65 6.22
CA SER A 242 26.22 33.60 5.56
C SER A 242 26.46 32.43 6.50
N TYR A 243 26.61 31.23 5.96
CA TYR A 243 26.80 29.99 6.72
C TYR A 243 27.86 29.11 6.08
N ALA A 244 28.68 28.47 6.92
CA ALA A 244 29.52 27.36 6.51
C ALA A 244 28.71 26.06 6.35
N ILE A 245 29.23 25.08 5.64
CA ILE A 245 28.62 23.75 5.51
C ILE A 245 28.38 23.13 6.90
N LEU A 246 29.36 23.24 7.79
CA LEU A 246 29.29 22.70 9.14
C LEU A 246 28.16 23.35 9.98
N ASP A 247 27.98 24.67 9.87
CA ASP A 247 26.94 25.41 10.60
C ASP A 247 25.55 24.91 10.18
N LEU A 248 25.32 24.70 8.87
CA LEU A 248 24.09 24.19 8.36
C LEU A 248 23.87 22.72 8.73
N MET A 249 24.92 21.91 8.87
CA MET A 249 24.83 20.55 9.39
C MET A 249 24.39 20.53 10.85
N VAL A 250 25.02 21.34 11.70
CA VAL A 250 24.64 21.49 13.12
C VAL A 250 23.21 21.98 13.23
N LEU A 251 22.82 23.00 12.46
CA LEU A 251 21.45 23.49 12.39
C LEU A 251 20.47 22.38 12.02
N THR A 252 20.82 21.56 11.03
CA THR A 252 20.00 20.42 10.59
C THR A 252 19.82 19.40 11.70
N LEU A 253 20.89 19.06 12.42
CA LEU A 253 20.83 18.15 13.58
C LEU A 253 19.94 18.71 14.70
N LEU A 254 20.07 19.99 15.02
CA LEU A 254 19.23 20.65 16.03
C LEU A 254 17.77 20.69 15.62
N MET A 255 17.45 20.96 14.35
CA MET A 255 16.10 20.91 13.80
C MET A 255 15.48 19.52 14.00
N THR A 256 16.21 18.47 13.66
CA THR A 256 15.72 17.08 13.72
C THR A 256 15.59 16.59 15.16
N LEU A 257 16.51 16.98 16.03
CA LEU A 257 16.43 16.70 17.46
C LEU A 257 15.20 17.37 18.08
N LEU A 258 15.04 18.68 17.83
CA LEU A 258 13.90 19.44 18.35
C LEU A 258 12.56 18.86 17.87
N SER A 259 12.45 18.57 16.58
CA SER A 259 11.23 17.98 16.03
C SER A 259 10.92 16.58 16.58
N THR A 260 11.96 15.77 16.83
CA THR A 260 11.79 14.44 17.43
C THR A 260 11.35 14.54 18.88
N VAL A 261 11.98 15.42 19.67
CA VAL A 261 11.61 15.64 21.07
C VAL A 261 10.18 16.17 21.19
N LEU A 262 9.83 17.21 20.43
CA LEU A 262 8.45 17.76 20.41
C LEU A 262 7.43 16.71 19.93
N GLY A 263 7.77 16.01 18.86
CA GLY A 263 6.92 14.94 18.32
C GLY A 263 6.68 13.82 19.31
N THR A 264 7.73 13.36 20.00
CA THR A 264 7.63 12.34 21.05
C THR A 264 6.84 12.82 22.25
N ALA A 265 7.08 14.05 22.72
CA ALA A 265 6.37 14.62 23.85
C ALA A 265 4.85 14.71 23.61
N ILE A 266 4.43 15.02 22.38
CA ILE A 266 3.01 15.08 21.99
C ILE A 266 2.47 13.65 21.75
N ALA A 267 3.24 12.77 21.06
CA ALA A 267 2.83 11.41 20.76
C ALA A 267 2.63 10.56 22.02
N PHE A 268 3.42 10.80 23.07
CA PHE A 268 3.38 10.04 24.31
C PHE A 268 1.97 10.04 24.95
N PRO A 269 1.36 11.17 25.33
CA PRO A 269 0.01 11.19 25.88
C PRO A 269 -1.05 10.74 24.89
N LEU A 270 -0.91 11.10 23.61
CA LEU A 270 -1.86 10.71 22.57
C LEU A 270 -1.88 9.20 22.31
N SER A 271 -0.77 8.49 22.59
CA SER A 271 -0.70 7.04 22.40
C SER A 271 -1.65 6.26 23.31
N PHE A 272 -1.87 6.73 24.54
CA PHE A 272 -2.85 6.12 25.45
C PHE A 272 -4.28 6.33 24.99
N LEU A 273 -4.58 7.50 24.39
CA LEU A 273 -5.88 7.80 23.80
C LEU A 273 -6.10 7.03 22.48
N GLY A 274 -5.02 6.68 21.77
CA GLY A 274 -5.04 5.87 20.55
C GLY A 274 -4.99 4.35 20.79
N ALA A 275 -5.00 3.89 22.05
CA ALA A 275 -4.94 2.47 22.39
C ALA A 275 -6.34 1.93 22.77
N ARG A 276 -6.79 0.90 22.03
CA ARG A 276 -8.13 0.34 22.17
C ARG A 276 -8.35 -0.30 23.54
N ASN A 277 -7.36 -1.04 24.06
CA ASN A 277 -7.44 -1.71 25.36
C ASN A 277 -7.64 -0.74 26.54
N ILE A 278 -7.21 0.53 26.40
CA ILE A 278 -7.40 1.58 27.43
C ILE A 278 -8.74 2.31 27.21
N MET A 279 -9.11 2.60 25.96
CA MET A 279 -10.27 3.44 25.64
C MET A 279 -11.59 2.67 25.50
N SER A 280 -11.57 1.35 25.35
CA SER A 280 -12.79 0.54 25.11
C SER A 280 -13.75 0.40 26.29
N PHE A 281 -13.37 0.83 27.49
CA PHE A 281 -14.21 0.70 28.69
C PHE A 281 -15.43 1.61 28.71
N HIS A 282 -15.45 2.66 27.88
CA HIS A 282 -16.54 3.62 27.85
C HIS A 282 -16.87 4.00 26.39
N PRO A 283 -18.15 4.21 26.02
CA PRO A 283 -18.52 4.57 24.64
C PRO A 283 -17.88 5.88 24.16
N ILE A 284 -17.71 6.87 25.04
CA ILE A 284 -16.99 8.12 24.74
C ILE A 284 -15.49 7.82 24.45
N GLY A 285 -14.88 6.88 25.19
CA GLY A 285 -13.51 6.46 24.95
C GLY A 285 -13.31 5.85 23.56
N LEU A 286 -14.30 5.09 23.06
CA LEU A 286 -14.25 4.52 21.71
C LEU A 286 -14.29 5.61 20.63
N VAL A 287 -15.04 6.68 20.84
CA VAL A 287 -15.06 7.85 19.93
C VAL A 287 -13.69 8.54 19.93
N ILE A 288 -13.12 8.81 21.11
CA ILE A 288 -11.78 9.41 21.24
C ILE A 288 -10.73 8.53 20.54
N TYR A 289 -10.73 7.23 20.79
CA TYR A 289 -9.86 6.26 20.12
C TYR A 289 -9.97 6.38 18.60
N THR A 290 -11.19 6.39 18.07
CA THR A 290 -11.43 6.43 16.62
C THR A 290 -10.91 7.73 16.00
N VAL A 291 -11.11 8.86 16.66
CA VAL A 291 -10.62 10.18 16.20
C VAL A 291 -9.10 10.23 16.24
N VAL A 292 -8.47 9.82 17.35
CA VAL A 292 -7.01 9.86 17.51
C VAL A 292 -6.34 8.87 16.55
N ARG A 293 -6.90 7.67 16.39
CA ARG A 293 -6.38 6.67 15.44
C ARG A 293 -6.55 7.13 13.99
N GLY A 294 -7.67 7.78 13.69
CA GLY A 294 -7.92 8.44 12.41
C GLY A 294 -6.90 9.53 12.13
N PHE A 295 -6.62 10.40 13.09
CA PHE A 295 -5.58 11.42 13.01
C PHE A 295 -4.21 10.78 12.69
N PHE A 296 -3.76 9.77 13.45
CA PHE A 296 -2.48 9.11 13.18
C PHE A 296 -2.42 8.50 11.77
N ASN A 297 -3.49 7.87 11.30
CA ASN A 297 -3.51 7.24 9.99
C ASN A 297 -3.47 8.27 8.85
N ILE A 298 -4.24 9.35 8.94
CA ILE A 298 -4.32 10.40 7.92
C ILE A 298 -3.00 11.17 7.85
N PHE A 299 -2.50 11.67 8.99
CA PHE A 299 -1.29 12.51 9.01
C PHE A 299 -0.02 11.74 8.68
N ARG A 300 0.04 10.44 9.00
CA ARG A 300 1.14 9.56 8.59
C ARG A 300 1.10 9.23 7.09
N ALA A 301 -0.08 9.21 6.46
CA ALA A 301 -0.22 8.95 5.04
C ALA A 301 0.28 10.12 4.15
N ILE A 302 0.33 11.32 4.73
CA ILE A 302 0.84 12.50 4.04
C ILE A 302 2.36 12.55 4.22
N GLU A 303 3.11 12.55 3.10
CA GLU A 303 4.57 12.57 3.09
C GLU A 303 5.11 13.85 3.74
N THR A 304 6.22 13.73 4.48
CA THR A 304 6.84 14.86 5.19
C THR A 304 7.17 16.03 4.27
N LEU A 305 7.50 15.75 2.99
CA LEU A 305 7.79 16.76 1.97
C LEU A 305 6.61 17.69 1.71
N LEU A 306 5.39 17.16 1.68
CA LEU A 306 4.16 17.95 1.50
C LEU A 306 3.93 18.88 2.69
N TRP A 307 4.10 18.39 3.91
CA TRP A 307 4.03 19.22 5.11
C TRP A 307 5.08 20.32 5.09
N ALA A 308 6.31 20.00 4.69
CA ALA A 308 7.40 20.96 4.56
C ALA A 308 7.08 22.07 3.57
N THR A 309 6.47 21.73 2.43
CA THR A 309 6.04 22.69 1.41
C THR A 309 4.97 23.64 1.99
N ILE A 310 3.95 23.10 2.66
CA ILE A 310 2.88 23.90 3.28
C ILE A 310 3.45 24.87 4.31
N PHE A 311 4.32 24.38 5.21
CA PHE A 311 4.91 25.21 6.24
C PHE A 311 5.97 26.19 5.69
N ALA A 312 6.70 25.84 4.63
CA ALA A 312 7.60 26.77 3.97
C ALA A 312 6.87 27.96 3.34
N VAL A 313 5.69 27.74 2.79
CA VAL A 313 4.83 28.83 2.28
C VAL A 313 4.28 29.68 3.45
N TRP A 314 3.85 29.06 4.55
CA TRP A 314 3.24 29.74 5.68
C TRP A 314 4.27 30.50 6.53
N VAL A 315 5.38 29.89 6.90
CA VAL A 315 6.41 30.48 7.80
C VAL A 315 7.43 31.31 7.03
N GLY A 316 7.65 30.96 5.76
CA GLY A 316 8.59 31.58 4.84
C GLY A 316 9.67 30.63 4.36
N TRP A 317 10.02 30.78 3.09
CA TRP A 317 11.03 29.98 2.39
C TRP A 317 12.40 30.07 3.09
N GLY A 318 13.11 28.95 3.18
CA GLY A 318 14.41 28.85 3.83
C GLY A 318 14.37 28.88 5.35
N SER A 319 13.17 28.87 5.97
CA SER A 319 13.02 28.90 7.43
C SER A 319 13.24 27.50 8.03
N PRO A 320 14.24 27.33 8.91
CA PRO A 320 14.42 26.09 9.66
C PRO A 320 13.19 25.70 10.51
N PHE A 321 12.42 26.68 10.93
CA PHE A 321 11.20 26.44 11.72
C PHE A 321 10.10 25.72 10.91
N ALA A 322 9.99 25.99 9.60
CA ALA A 322 9.10 25.25 8.72
C ALA A 322 9.45 23.75 8.69
N GLY A 323 10.76 23.43 8.64
CA GLY A 323 11.24 22.05 8.71
C GLY A 323 10.94 21.38 10.06
N VAL A 324 11.14 22.10 11.16
CA VAL A 324 10.78 21.60 12.50
C VAL A 324 9.29 21.26 12.58
N LEU A 325 8.39 22.14 12.12
CA LEU A 325 6.96 21.87 12.13
C LEU A 325 6.57 20.64 11.29
N ALA A 326 7.10 20.54 10.07
CA ALA A 326 6.85 19.43 9.16
C ALA A 326 7.28 18.09 9.75
N LEU A 327 8.50 18.02 10.28
CA LEU A 327 9.03 16.83 10.92
C LEU A 327 8.26 16.49 12.21
N THR A 328 7.87 17.50 13.00
CA THR A 328 7.11 17.29 14.25
C THR A 328 5.77 16.66 13.98
N ILE A 329 4.95 17.23 13.07
CA ILE A 329 3.60 16.71 12.82
C ILE A 329 3.62 15.27 12.30
N HIS A 330 4.56 14.98 11.38
CA HIS A 330 4.74 13.63 10.87
C HIS A 330 5.28 12.67 11.95
N THR A 331 6.16 13.13 12.84
CA THR A 331 6.68 12.36 13.97
C THR A 331 5.59 12.03 14.98
N VAL A 332 4.72 13.00 15.31
CA VAL A 332 3.55 12.77 16.18
C VAL A 332 2.66 11.65 15.65
N ALA A 333 2.33 11.70 14.36
CA ALA A 333 1.46 10.70 13.76
C ALA A 333 2.14 9.32 13.69
N ALA A 334 3.41 9.27 13.32
CA ALA A 334 4.15 8.01 13.19
C ALA A 334 4.41 7.36 14.56
N LEU A 335 4.95 8.10 15.53
CA LEU A 335 5.21 7.60 16.88
C LEU A 335 3.91 7.34 17.62
N GLY A 336 2.91 8.22 17.52
CA GLY A 336 1.63 8.04 18.19
C GLY A 336 0.97 6.71 17.81
N LYS A 337 1.03 6.33 16.53
CA LYS A 337 0.55 5.03 16.07
C LYS A 337 1.37 3.88 16.63
N LEU A 338 2.71 3.91 16.49
CA LEU A 338 3.60 2.85 16.99
C LEU A 338 3.47 2.68 18.51
N PHE A 339 3.45 3.77 19.24
CA PHE A 339 3.30 3.79 20.70
C PHE A 339 1.95 3.20 21.12
N SER A 340 0.86 3.58 20.46
CA SER A 340 -0.45 3.01 20.78
C SER A 340 -0.54 1.51 20.51
N GLU A 341 0.14 1.01 19.48
CA GLU A 341 0.25 -0.43 19.18
C GLU A 341 1.04 -1.17 20.27
N GLN A 342 2.06 -0.55 20.85
CA GLN A 342 2.78 -1.11 22.00
C GLN A 342 1.90 -1.17 23.26
N VAL A 343 1.10 -0.13 23.51
CA VAL A 343 0.13 -0.15 24.63
C VAL A 343 -0.93 -1.24 24.44
N GLU A 344 -1.36 -1.48 23.19
CA GLU A 344 -2.31 -2.57 22.89
C GLU A 344 -1.70 -3.97 23.12
N GLY A 345 -0.38 -4.11 22.98
CA GLY A 345 0.36 -5.38 23.13
C GLY A 345 0.90 -5.69 24.52
N ILE A 346 0.55 -4.92 25.57
CA ILE A 346 1.04 -5.17 26.95
C ILE A 346 0.48 -6.45 27.55
N GLU A 347 1.21 -7.00 28.51
CA GLU A 347 0.74 -8.11 29.34
C GLU A 347 -0.35 -7.65 30.33
N ASN A 348 -1.42 -8.45 30.45
CA ASN A 348 -2.55 -8.10 31.32
C ASN A 348 -2.23 -8.35 32.82
N GLY A 349 -1.33 -9.27 33.16
CA GLY A 349 -1.03 -9.63 34.54
C GLY A 349 -0.70 -8.43 35.43
N PRO A 350 0.26 -7.55 35.08
CA PRO A 350 0.55 -6.35 35.87
C PRO A 350 -0.64 -5.39 35.99
N VAL A 351 -1.47 -5.28 34.92
CA VAL A 351 -2.67 -4.43 34.91
C VAL A 351 -3.71 -4.95 35.92
N GLU A 352 -3.95 -6.26 35.91
CA GLU A 352 -4.87 -6.92 36.83
C GLU A 352 -4.39 -6.84 38.28
N ALA A 353 -3.09 -7.00 38.53
CA ALA A 353 -2.51 -6.89 39.86
C ALA A 353 -2.72 -5.51 40.50
N VAL A 354 -2.47 -4.43 39.72
CA VAL A 354 -2.70 -3.05 40.20
C VAL A 354 -4.19 -2.79 40.45
N ARG A 355 -5.08 -3.29 39.58
CA ARG A 355 -6.54 -3.17 39.77
C ARG A 355 -7.04 -3.94 40.98
N ALA A 356 -6.55 -5.19 41.20
CA ALA A 356 -6.88 -6.00 42.36
C ALA A 356 -6.45 -5.32 43.67
N GLY A 357 -5.34 -4.57 43.67
CA GLY A 357 -4.91 -3.71 44.77
C GLY A 357 -5.72 -2.41 44.95
N GLY A 358 -6.83 -2.20 44.19
CA GLY A 358 -7.66 -1.01 44.30
C GLY A 358 -7.12 0.20 43.55
N GLY A 359 -6.16 0.02 42.63
CA GLY A 359 -5.56 1.08 41.82
C GLY A 359 -6.56 1.74 40.86
N ASN A 360 -6.57 3.07 40.85
CA ASN A 360 -7.36 3.85 39.91
C ASN A 360 -6.73 3.84 38.49
N PHE A 361 -7.46 4.38 37.51
CA PHE A 361 -7.03 4.40 36.10
C PHE A 361 -5.62 4.99 35.88
N PHE A 362 -5.30 6.12 36.53
CA PHE A 362 -3.98 6.75 36.40
C PHE A 362 -2.88 5.92 37.07
N GLN A 363 -3.17 5.24 38.15
CA GLN A 363 -2.24 4.32 38.81
C GLN A 363 -1.96 3.10 37.93
N VAL A 364 -2.97 2.56 37.27
CA VAL A 364 -2.79 1.46 36.31
C VAL A 364 -1.85 1.89 35.16
N ILE A 365 -2.09 3.09 34.57
CA ILE A 365 -1.20 3.58 33.51
C ILE A 365 0.22 3.75 34.04
N ARG A 366 0.41 4.39 35.19
CA ARG A 366 1.73 4.72 35.73
C ARG A 366 2.53 3.49 36.15
N TYR A 367 1.89 2.54 36.84
CA TYR A 367 2.60 1.42 37.48
C TYR A 367 2.55 0.12 36.68
N ALA A 368 1.56 -0.09 35.84
CA ALA A 368 1.43 -1.30 35.04
C ALA A 368 1.76 -1.09 33.56
N VAL A 369 1.29 -0.01 32.94
CA VAL A 369 1.43 0.20 31.49
C VAL A 369 2.77 0.84 31.13
N ILE A 370 3.07 2.02 31.70
CA ILE A 370 4.29 2.79 31.37
C ILE A 370 5.58 1.96 31.52
N PRO A 371 5.81 1.20 32.59
CA PRO A 371 7.04 0.42 32.73
C PRO A 371 7.23 -0.61 31.61
N GLN A 372 6.16 -1.19 31.12
CA GLN A 372 6.20 -2.18 30.03
C GLN A 372 6.53 -1.56 28.67
N VAL A 373 5.98 -0.37 28.37
CA VAL A 373 6.14 0.23 27.03
C VAL A 373 7.36 1.15 26.90
N MET A 374 7.93 1.63 28.02
CA MET A 374 8.98 2.62 28.01
C MET A 374 10.24 2.20 27.23
N PRO A 375 10.76 0.96 27.33
CA PRO A 375 11.92 0.53 26.55
C PRO A 375 11.66 0.62 25.04
N SER A 376 10.50 0.16 24.59
CA SER A 376 10.09 0.25 23.17
C SER A 376 9.90 1.70 22.71
N TYR A 377 9.38 2.58 23.56
CA TYR A 377 9.17 4.00 23.24
C TYR A 377 10.52 4.70 22.99
N TRP A 378 11.51 4.46 23.86
CA TRP A 378 12.87 4.98 23.63
C TRP A 378 13.48 4.46 22.35
N ALA A 379 13.35 3.16 22.07
CA ALA A 379 13.87 2.56 20.84
C ALA A 379 13.23 3.17 19.58
N PHE A 380 11.91 3.37 19.58
CA PHE A 380 11.21 3.99 18.45
C PHE A 380 11.53 5.49 18.31
N THR A 381 11.72 6.21 19.41
CA THR A 381 12.11 7.62 19.40
C THR A 381 13.49 7.80 18.77
N LEU A 382 14.47 6.98 19.15
CA LEU A 382 15.82 7.00 18.57
C LEU A 382 15.79 6.64 17.09
N TYR A 383 15.03 5.62 16.71
CA TYR A 383 14.82 5.23 15.32
C TYR A 383 14.18 6.37 14.51
N ARG A 384 13.21 7.07 15.11
CA ARG A 384 12.56 8.20 14.46
C ARG A 384 13.48 9.39 14.27
N TRP A 385 14.36 9.67 15.24
CA TRP A 385 15.36 10.71 15.09
C TRP A 385 16.29 10.44 13.91
N ASP A 386 16.79 9.24 13.77
CA ASP A 386 17.60 8.81 12.64
C ASP A 386 16.88 9.03 11.29
N ILE A 387 15.61 8.64 11.18
CA ILE A 387 14.79 8.91 9.99
C ILE A 387 14.67 10.42 9.75
N ASN A 388 14.41 11.22 10.78
CA ASN A 388 14.25 12.66 10.67
C ASN A 388 15.54 13.35 10.16
N VAL A 389 16.74 12.86 10.55
CA VAL A 389 18.02 13.39 10.03
C VAL A 389 18.10 13.19 8.51
N ARG A 390 17.76 12.02 8.01
CA ARG A 390 17.72 11.75 6.56
C ARG A 390 16.66 12.58 5.85
N MET A 391 15.46 12.66 6.41
CA MET A 391 14.35 13.42 5.83
C MET A 391 14.62 14.93 5.80
N SER A 392 15.37 15.47 6.77
CA SER A 392 15.69 16.90 6.81
C SER A 392 16.48 17.38 5.60
N THR A 393 17.32 16.52 5.01
CA THR A 393 18.07 16.86 3.79
C THR A 393 17.14 16.97 2.58
N VAL A 394 16.06 16.18 2.56
CA VAL A 394 15.06 16.15 1.46
C VAL A 394 14.10 17.33 1.58
N ILE A 395 13.56 17.60 2.78
CA ILE A 395 12.59 18.69 2.97
C ILE A 395 13.19 20.08 2.73
N ALA A 396 14.49 20.20 2.84
CA ALA A 396 15.21 21.44 2.53
C ALA A 396 15.13 21.81 1.03
N LEU A 397 14.92 20.83 0.13
CA LEU A 397 14.73 21.08 -1.30
C LEU A 397 13.46 21.90 -1.59
N VAL A 398 12.47 21.87 -0.70
CA VAL A 398 11.23 22.64 -0.78
C VAL A 398 11.26 23.88 0.12
N GLY A 399 12.44 24.29 0.56
CA GLY A 399 12.62 25.53 1.33
C GLY A 399 12.35 25.42 2.82
N ALA A 400 12.40 24.21 3.39
CA ALA A 400 12.24 24.02 4.83
C ALA A 400 13.54 24.17 5.65
N GLY A 401 14.54 24.84 5.09
CA GLY A 401 15.81 25.16 5.78
C GLY A 401 16.78 23.97 5.92
N GLY A 402 17.95 24.20 6.53
CA GLY A 402 18.97 23.18 6.77
C GLY A 402 19.95 23.00 5.61
N ILE A 403 20.80 21.97 5.71
CA ILE A 403 21.93 21.73 4.77
C ILE A 403 21.46 21.47 3.33
N GLY A 404 20.27 20.90 3.13
CA GLY A 404 19.76 20.61 1.79
C GLY A 404 19.41 21.86 0.99
N THR A 405 19.20 23.04 1.62
CA THR A 405 19.03 24.31 0.89
C THR A 405 20.34 24.71 0.18
N LEU A 406 21.47 24.50 0.83
CA LEU A 406 22.79 24.72 0.23
C LEU A 406 23.05 23.75 -0.94
N LEU A 407 22.71 22.47 -0.75
CA LEU A 407 22.80 21.46 -1.80
C LEU A 407 21.95 21.84 -3.01
N PHE A 408 20.71 22.29 -2.78
CA PHE A 408 19.81 22.71 -3.86
C PHE A 408 20.35 23.94 -4.61
N TYR A 409 20.86 24.92 -3.88
CA TYR A 409 21.44 26.12 -4.44
C TYR A 409 22.62 25.80 -5.37
N TYR A 410 23.66 25.12 -4.87
CA TYR A 410 24.84 24.79 -5.67
C TYR A 410 24.59 23.80 -6.80
N LYS A 411 23.62 22.90 -6.63
CA LYS A 411 23.14 22.05 -7.73
C LYS A 411 22.59 22.88 -8.88
N ASN A 412 21.80 23.92 -8.58
CA ASN A 412 21.20 24.79 -9.62
C ASN A 412 22.24 25.71 -10.26
N GLU A 413 23.26 26.14 -9.51
CA GLU A 413 24.43 26.90 -10.04
C GLU A 413 25.39 26.01 -10.82
N GLY A 414 25.23 24.70 -10.85
CA GLY A 414 26.09 23.75 -11.55
C GLY A 414 27.46 23.55 -10.89
N GLN A 415 27.64 23.98 -9.63
CA GLN A 415 28.91 23.86 -8.87
C GLN A 415 29.02 22.49 -8.19
N TRP A 416 29.20 21.45 -8.99
CA TRP A 416 29.17 20.06 -8.54
C TRP A 416 30.29 19.68 -7.57
N SER A 417 31.41 20.40 -7.56
CA SER A 417 32.48 20.17 -6.60
C SER A 417 32.07 20.55 -5.16
N ILE A 418 31.31 21.64 -4.98
CA ILE A 418 30.76 22.04 -3.68
C ILE A 418 29.62 21.12 -3.28
N VAL A 419 28.78 20.72 -4.24
CA VAL A 419 27.74 19.67 -4.02
C VAL A 419 28.41 18.40 -3.48
N GLY A 420 29.58 18.01 -4.00
CA GLY A 420 30.36 16.88 -3.50
C GLY A 420 30.75 17.01 -2.02
N SER A 421 31.19 18.17 -1.58
CA SER A 421 31.53 18.42 -0.16
C SER A 421 30.31 18.35 0.73
N VAL A 422 29.17 18.91 0.28
CA VAL A 422 27.89 18.85 1.02
C VAL A 422 27.37 17.39 1.14
N VAL A 423 27.47 16.62 0.05
CA VAL A 423 27.07 15.20 0.05
C VAL A 423 27.96 14.40 1.01
N ILE A 424 29.27 14.63 1.01
CA ILE A 424 30.18 13.94 1.95
C ILE A 424 29.82 14.30 3.40
N ALA A 425 29.58 15.60 3.70
CA ALA A 425 29.16 16.02 5.03
C ALA A 425 27.86 15.29 5.47
N ILE A 426 26.84 15.22 4.59
CA ILE A 426 25.60 14.52 4.86
C ILE A 426 25.86 13.03 5.14
N VAL A 427 26.63 12.36 4.27
CA VAL A 427 26.92 10.92 4.41
C VAL A 427 27.65 10.62 5.71
N VAL A 428 28.66 11.41 6.07
CA VAL A 428 29.42 11.23 7.32
C VAL A 428 28.51 11.41 8.54
N VAL A 429 27.67 12.44 8.54
CA VAL A 429 26.78 12.71 9.68
C VAL A 429 25.69 11.64 9.78
N VAL A 430 25.05 11.24 8.67
CA VAL A 430 24.05 10.17 8.68
C VAL A 430 24.68 8.86 9.17
N TRP A 431 25.87 8.50 8.69
CA TRP A 431 26.57 7.30 9.13
C TRP A 431 26.89 7.34 10.64
N LEU A 432 27.35 8.48 11.14
CA LEU A 432 27.63 8.67 12.57
C LEU A 432 26.35 8.55 13.40
N MET A 433 25.24 9.11 12.92
CA MET A 433 23.94 9.05 13.59
C MET A 433 23.36 7.63 13.59
N ASP A 434 23.47 6.89 12.48
CA ASP A 434 23.09 5.47 12.41
C ASP A 434 23.86 4.63 13.44
N TYR A 435 25.17 4.84 13.52
CA TYR A 435 26.03 4.15 14.48
C TYR A 435 25.67 4.48 15.94
N LEU A 436 25.52 5.76 16.26
CA LEU A 436 25.18 6.23 17.62
C LEU A 436 23.79 5.74 18.05
N SER A 437 22.82 5.86 17.17
CA SER A 437 21.43 5.44 17.43
C SER A 437 21.34 3.91 17.59
N GLY A 438 22.12 3.13 16.81
CA GLY A 438 22.21 1.69 16.96
C GLY A 438 22.80 1.29 18.32
N TRP A 439 23.92 1.87 18.68
CA TRP A 439 24.59 1.62 19.97
C TRP A 439 23.71 1.98 21.18
N LEU A 440 23.00 3.11 21.13
CA LEU A 440 22.07 3.50 22.20
C LEU A 440 20.91 2.53 22.33
N ARG A 441 20.33 2.08 21.19
CA ARG A 441 19.21 1.10 21.22
C ARG A 441 19.61 -0.22 21.85
N GLU A 442 20.78 -0.73 21.54
CA GLU A 442 21.26 -2.00 22.15
C GLU A 442 21.40 -1.90 23.67
N ARG A 443 21.72 -0.74 24.22
CA ARG A 443 21.82 -0.54 25.67
C ARG A 443 20.49 -0.33 26.36
N ILE A 444 19.48 0.18 25.67
CA ILE A 444 18.15 0.46 26.25
C ILE A 444 17.26 -0.79 26.25
N VAL A 445 17.42 -1.69 25.26
CA VAL A 445 16.61 -2.88 25.13
C VAL A 445 17.15 -4.05 25.96
N ARG A 446 18.41 -4.01 26.37
CA ARG A 446 18.99 -4.94 27.36
C ARG A 446 18.59 -4.53 28.77
#